data_8bcc8f3fe02d6d0f589b96c1cff26e04
#
_entry.id   8bcc8f3fe02d6d0f589b96c1cff26e04
#
_cell.length_a   1.000
_cell.length_b   1.000
_cell.length_c   1.000
_cell.angle_alpha   90.00
_cell.angle_beta   90.00
_cell.angle_gamma   90.00
#
_symmetry.space_group_name_H-M   'P 1'
#
loop_
_entity.id
_entity.type
_entity.pdbx_description
1 polymer ?
#
loop_
_entity_poly.entity_id
_entity_poly.type
_entity_poly.pdbx_seq_one_letter_code
_entity_poly.pdbx_strand_id
1 'polypeptide(L)'
;MLFAYSWSAPSLILILLIVIFPILYTGYISLTNMNVYHWNNYALIGLKSYKDALLGLDNGFIQAFLVTILWTVVNMVLQLIIAFLLANLLNLKRLRLRNVYKTLLIFPWAMPGYVSILLWKTGMFNSQFGLLNQWLAKYNIGPVKWLGSDGMAFLCCT
;
A
#
# COMPACT_ATOMS: atom_id res chain seq x y z
N MET A 1 21.25 23.87 25.53
CA MET A 1 20.07 23.65 24.64
C MET A 1 20.34 24.11 23.21
N LEU A 2 20.85 25.32 22.95
CA LEU A 2 21.14 25.80 21.57
C LEU A 2 22.05 24.88 20.75
N PHE A 3 23.03 24.24 21.38
CA PHE A 3 23.98 23.33 20.72
C PHE A 3 23.30 22.05 20.17
N ALA A 4 22.29 21.54 20.84
CA ALA A 4 21.52 20.38 20.35
C ALA A 4 20.67 20.74 19.13
N TYR A 5 20.09 21.94 19.11
CA TYR A 5 19.29 22.40 17.96
C TYR A 5 20.14 22.69 16.72
N SER A 6 21.39 23.19 16.90
CA SER A 6 22.25 23.44 15.73
C SER A 6 22.70 22.16 15.03
N TRP A 7 22.87 21.06 15.76
CA TRP A 7 23.16 19.75 15.15
C TRP A 7 21.94 19.10 14.47
N SER A 8 20.73 19.41 14.93
CA SER A 8 19.50 18.93 14.31
C SER A 8 19.02 19.85 13.15
N ALA A 9 19.55 21.06 13.04
CA ALA A 9 19.12 22.03 12.04
C ALA A 9 19.20 21.53 10.58
N PRO A 10 20.30 20.87 10.13
CA PRO A 10 20.37 20.38 8.76
C PRO A 10 19.27 19.38 8.42
N SER A 11 18.98 18.44 9.33
CA SER A 11 17.92 17.44 9.12
C SER A 11 16.53 18.08 9.14
N LEU A 12 16.29 19.04 10.02
CA LEU A 12 15.02 19.78 10.05
C LEU A 12 14.80 20.61 8.77
N ILE A 13 15.83 21.25 8.25
CA ILE A 13 15.76 21.98 6.98
C ILE A 13 15.40 21.03 5.83
N LEU A 14 16.04 19.85 5.77
CA LEU A 14 15.71 18.84 4.76
C LEU A 14 14.27 18.36 4.87
N ILE A 15 13.78 18.11 6.08
CA ILE A 15 12.39 17.73 6.30
C ILE A 15 11.43 18.84 5.86
N LEU A 16 11.71 20.08 6.18
CA LEU A 16 10.91 21.22 5.75
C LEU A 16 10.85 21.34 4.23
N LEU A 17 11.99 21.19 3.55
CA LEU A 17 12.07 21.36 2.10
C LEU A 17 11.49 20.14 1.34
N ILE A 18 11.79 18.92 1.79
CA ILE A 18 11.45 17.70 1.04
C ILE A 18 10.07 17.16 1.43
N VAL A 19 9.63 17.37 2.66
CA VAL A 19 8.37 16.82 3.17
C VAL A 19 7.32 17.91 3.32
N ILE A 20 7.58 18.94 4.11
CA ILE A 20 6.57 19.94 4.47
C ILE A 20 6.20 20.82 3.28
N PHE A 21 7.19 21.30 2.52
CA PHE A 21 6.93 22.14 1.35
C PHE A 21 6.04 21.44 0.29
N PRO A 22 6.32 20.20 -0.16
CA PRO A 22 5.42 19.49 -1.09
C PRO A 22 4.02 19.25 -0.53
N ILE A 23 3.87 19.00 0.78
CA ILE A 23 2.56 18.84 1.41
C ILE A 23 1.76 20.13 1.33
N LEU A 24 2.36 21.27 1.72
CA LEU A 24 1.71 22.57 1.64
C LEU A 24 1.38 22.95 0.20
N TYR A 25 2.30 22.68 -0.73
CA TYR A 25 2.09 22.93 -2.16
C TYR A 25 0.95 22.07 -2.73
N THR A 26 0.87 20.79 -2.37
CA THR A 26 -0.25 19.91 -2.74
C THR A 26 -1.56 20.43 -2.16
N GLY A 27 -1.56 20.87 -0.90
CA GLY A 27 -2.71 21.53 -0.28
C GLY A 27 -3.16 22.78 -1.05
N TYR A 28 -2.23 23.61 -1.51
CA TYR A 28 -2.54 24.76 -2.35
C TYR A 28 -3.14 24.34 -3.70
N ILE A 29 -2.50 23.40 -4.41
CA ILE A 29 -2.99 22.90 -5.70
C ILE A 29 -4.41 22.29 -5.57
N SER A 30 -4.70 21.61 -4.48
CA SER A 30 -6.01 20.98 -4.26
C SER A 30 -7.17 21.98 -4.22
N LEU A 31 -6.89 23.26 -3.97
CA LEU A 31 -7.86 24.36 -4.00
C LEU A 31 -7.95 25.05 -5.36
N THR A 32 -7.23 24.56 -6.36
CA THR A 32 -7.21 25.09 -7.72
C THR A 32 -7.78 24.09 -8.73
N ASN A 33 -8.06 24.55 -9.94
CA ASN A 33 -8.41 23.68 -11.07
C ASN A 33 -7.19 23.24 -11.90
N MET A 34 -5.99 23.25 -11.30
CA MET A 34 -4.76 22.85 -11.95
C MET A 34 -4.82 21.39 -12.39
N ASN A 35 -4.62 21.16 -13.68
CA ASN A 35 -4.55 19.83 -14.28
C ASN A 35 -3.64 19.86 -15.51
N VAL A 36 -3.48 18.75 -16.22
CA VAL A 36 -2.62 18.68 -17.42
C VAL A 36 -3.02 19.69 -18.50
N TYR A 37 -4.29 20.04 -18.59
CA TYR A 37 -4.83 20.98 -19.58
C TYR A 37 -4.76 22.44 -19.10
N HIS A 38 -4.74 22.69 -17.80
CA HIS A 38 -4.74 24.02 -17.19
C HIS A 38 -3.48 24.26 -16.35
N TRP A 39 -2.33 23.81 -16.85
CA TRP A 39 -1.06 23.95 -16.12
C TRP A 39 -0.62 25.40 -15.94
N ASN A 40 -0.76 26.22 -17.00
CA ASN A 40 -0.33 27.63 -16.97
C ASN A 40 -1.46 28.62 -16.63
N ASN A 41 -2.72 28.24 -16.79
CA ASN A 41 -3.90 29.10 -16.59
C ASN A 41 -4.85 28.47 -15.56
N TYR A 42 -4.33 28.10 -14.41
CA TYR A 42 -5.16 27.59 -13.33
C TYR A 42 -5.76 28.74 -12.49
N ALA A 43 -6.96 28.55 -12.00
CA ALA A 43 -7.66 29.47 -11.13
C ALA A 43 -7.94 28.83 -9.77
N LEU A 44 -8.04 29.64 -8.74
CA LEU A 44 -8.41 29.20 -7.40
C LEU A 44 -9.91 28.96 -7.37
N ILE A 45 -10.32 27.70 -7.17
CA ILE A 45 -11.72 27.26 -7.15
C ILE A 45 -12.22 26.89 -5.76
N GLY A 46 -11.34 27.01 -4.75
CA GLY A 46 -11.64 26.67 -3.36
C GLY A 46 -12.02 25.19 -3.19
N LEU A 47 -13.07 24.92 -2.43
CA LEU A 47 -13.49 23.54 -2.10
C LEU A 47 -14.37 22.89 -3.16
N LYS A 48 -14.46 23.45 -4.38
CA LYS A 48 -15.33 22.90 -5.44
C LYS A 48 -14.95 21.46 -5.76
N SER A 49 -13.66 21.18 -6.02
CA SER A 49 -13.19 19.83 -6.32
C SER A 49 -13.50 18.81 -5.21
N TYR A 50 -13.46 19.24 -3.95
CA TYR A 50 -13.84 18.38 -2.82
C TYR A 50 -15.34 18.09 -2.81
N LYS A 51 -16.17 19.08 -3.08
CA LYS A 51 -17.61 18.88 -3.20
C LYS A 51 -17.96 17.97 -4.37
N ASP A 52 -17.32 18.17 -5.51
CA ASP A 52 -17.54 17.35 -6.70
C ASP A 52 -17.11 15.89 -6.46
N ALA A 53 -16.01 15.66 -5.74
CA ALA A 53 -15.55 14.31 -5.38
C ALA A 53 -16.45 13.62 -4.35
N LEU A 54 -16.94 14.35 -3.33
CA LEU A 54 -17.72 13.78 -2.23
C LEU A 54 -19.22 13.72 -2.51
N LEU A 55 -19.76 14.70 -3.21
CA LEU A 55 -21.19 14.87 -3.46
C LEU A 55 -21.53 14.79 -4.95
N GLY A 56 -20.52 14.74 -5.80
CA GLY A 56 -20.66 14.77 -7.25
C GLY A 56 -21.20 13.48 -7.84
N LEU A 57 -21.51 13.56 -9.12
CA LEU A 57 -22.11 12.50 -9.93
C LEU A 57 -21.17 11.29 -10.14
N ASP A 58 -19.91 11.40 -9.73
CA ASP A 58 -18.92 10.33 -9.88
C ASP A 58 -18.89 9.46 -8.61
N ASN A 59 -19.77 8.47 -8.57
CA ASN A 59 -19.85 7.51 -7.46
C ASN A 59 -18.56 6.68 -7.26
N GLY A 60 -17.60 6.76 -8.18
CA GLY A 60 -16.35 6.02 -8.14
C GLY A 60 -15.46 6.36 -6.95
N PHE A 61 -15.40 7.63 -6.53
CA PHE A 61 -14.57 8.05 -5.39
C PHE A 61 -15.04 7.44 -4.07
N ILE A 62 -16.34 7.53 -3.76
CA ILE A 62 -16.91 6.99 -2.52
C ILE A 62 -16.77 5.47 -2.49
N GLN A 63 -17.03 4.81 -3.62
CA GLN A 63 -16.85 3.36 -3.73
C GLN A 63 -15.39 2.96 -3.48
N ALA A 64 -14.43 3.61 -4.15
CA ALA A 64 -13.00 3.36 -3.95
C ALA A 64 -12.56 3.63 -2.51
N PHE A 65 -13.07 4.69 -1.88
CA PHE A 65 -12.79 5.02 -0.49
C PHE A 65 -13.30 3.94 0.48
N LEU A 66 -14.53 3.49 0.31
CA LEU A 66 -15.11 2.42 1.14
C LEU A 66 -14.37 1.09 0.97
N VAL A 67 -14.03 0.72 -0.27
CA VAL A 67 -13.23 -0.48 -0.55
C VAL A 67 -11.85 -0.37 0.09
N THR A 68 -11.22 0.80 0.04
CA THR A 68 -9.92 1.03 0.68
C THR A 68 -9.99 0.89 2.20
N ILE A 69 -11.02 1.43 2.84
CA ILE A 69 -11.23 1.27 4.29
C ILE A 69 -11.44 -0.21 4.63
N LEU A 70 -12.33 -0.89 3.92
CA LEU A 70 -12.60 -2.31 4.13
C LEU A 70 -11.31 -3.13 3.98
N TRP A 71 -10.56 -2.92 2.90
CA TRP A 71 -9.30 -3.61 2.64
C TRP A 71 -8.26 -3.34 3.74
N THR A 72 -8.15 -2.09 4.20
CA THR A 72 -7.23 -1.72 5.29
C THR A 72 -7.59 -2.43 6.59
N VAL A 73 -8.87 -2.43 6.97
CA VAL A 73 -9.34 -3.08 8.20
C VAL A 73 -9.11 -4.59 8.14
N VAL A 74 -9.48 -5.24 7.04
CA VAL A 74 -9.29 -6.69 6.85
C VAL A 74 -7.80 -7.05 6.94
N ASN A 75 -6.94 -6.34 6.22
CA ASN A 75 -5.49 -6.57 6.27
C ASN A 75 -4.91 -6.34 7.68
N MET A 76 -5.29 -5.24 8.37
CA MET A 76 -4.83 -4.99 9.74
C MET A 76 -5.21 -6.13 10.69
N VAL A 77 -6.46 -6.58 10.64
CA VAL A 77 -6.93 -7.67 11.51
C VAL A 77 -6.14 -8.95 11.23
N LEU A 78 -6.01 -9.34 9.97
CA LEU A 78 -5.26 -10.55 9.58
C LEU A 78 -3.79 -10.45 9.98
N GLN A 79 -3.13 -9.32 9.73
CA GLN A 79 -1.73 -9.09 10.11
C GLN A 79 -1.55 -9.17 11.64
N LEU A 80 -2.45 -8.59 12.42
CA LEU A 80 -2.38 -8.66 13.88
C LEU A 80 -2.57 -10.08 14.39
N ILE A 81 -3.51 -10.84 13.83
CA ILE A 81 -3.71 -12.25 14.19
C ILE A 81 -2.44 -13.06 13.89
N ILE A 82 -1.91 -12.94 12.67
CA ILE A 82 -0.70 -13.68 12.26
C ILE A 82 0.50 -13.26 13.12
N ALA A 83 0.70 -11.96 13.34
CA ALA A 83 1.79 -11.43 14.17
C ALA A 83 1.69 -11.95 15.62
N PHE A 84 0.49 -11.97 16.19
CA PHE A 84 0.25 -12.49 17.54
C PHE A 84 0.55 -14.00 17.63
N LEU A 85 0.10 -14.78 16.66
CA LEU A 85 0.39 -16.21 16.61
C LEU A 85 1.88 -16.48 16.47
N LEU A 86 2.56 -15.79 15.56
CA LEU A 86 4.01 -15.90 15.36
C LEU A 86 4.79 -15.45 16.60
N ALA A 87 4.38 -14.37 17.26
CA ALA A 87 5.01 -13.91 18.50
C ALA A 87 4.90 -14.96 19.61
N ASN A 88 3.73 -15.58 19.78
CA ASN A 88 3.54 -16.67 20.75
C ASN A 88 4.40 -17.89 20.40
N LEU A 89 4.43 -18.31 19.14
CA LEU A 89 5.29 -19.43 18.70
C LEU A 89 6.77 -19.14 18.97
N LEU A 90 7.23 -17.94 18.64
CA LEU A 90 8.63 -17.53 18.88
C LEU A 90 8.96 -17.39 20.37
N ASN A 91 7.97 -17.25 21.24
CA ASN A 91 8.18 -17.14 22.69
C ASN A 91 8.22 -18.50 23.42
N LEU A 92 7.99 -19.59 22.71
CA LEU A 92 8.07 -20.93 23.30
C LEU A 92 9.47 -21.22 23.83
N LYS A 93 9.58 -21.60 25.11
CA LYS A 93 10.87 -21.88 25.79
C LYS A 93 11.67 -23.03 25.15
N ARG A 94 10.99 -23.97 24.47
CA ARG A 94 11.60 -25.14 23.81
C ARG A 94 12.00 -24.91 22.36
N LEU A 95 11.78 -23.72 21.79
CA LEU A 95 12.06 -23.44 20.38
C LEU A 95 13.58 -23.38 20.15
N ARG A 96 14.13 -24.43 19.57
CA ARG A 96 15.50 -24.44 19.06
C ARG A 96 15.58 -23.52 17.85
N LEU A 97 16.73 -22.87 17.64
CA LEU A 97 16.99 -21.97 16.51
C LEU A 97 16.07 -20.71 16.46
N ARG A 98 15.58 -20.25 17.61
CA ARG A 98 14.72 -19.06 17.71
C ARG A 98 15.27 -17.84 16.96
N ASN A 99 16.58 -17.61 17.02
CA ASN A 99 17.20 -16.48 16.34
C ASN A 99 17.18 -16.63 14.81
N VAL A 100 17.33 -17.86 14.31
CA VAL A 100 17.20 -18.13 12.86
C VAL A 100 15.79 -17.80 12.36
N TYR A 101 14.76 -18.25 13.08
CA TYR A 101 13.38 -17.92 12.72
C TYR A 101 13.11 -16.41 12.75
N LYS A 102 13.62 -15.69 13.74
CA LYS A 102 13.51 -14.22 13.78
C LYS A 102 14.16 -13.56 12.57
N THR A 103 15.36 -14.01 12.19
CA THR A 103 16.06 -13.48 11.03
C THR A 103 15.30 -13.78 9.74
N LEU A 104 14.76 -14.99 9.58
CA LEU A 104 13.94 -15.35 8.41
C LEU A 104 12.66 -14.52 8.29
N LEU A 105 12.03 -14.16 9.41
CA LEU A 105 10.84 -13.30 9.42
C LEU A 105 11.13 -11.84 9.06
N ILE A 106 12.36 -11.38 9.26
CA ILE A 106 12.79 -10.04 8.86
C ILE A 106 13.14 -9.99 7.36
N PHE A 107 13.54 -11.12 6.77
CA PHE A 107 13.99 -11.18 5.38
C PHE A 107 12.98 -10.61 4.37
N PRO A 108 11.66 -10.91 4.42
CA PRO A 108 10.69 -10.31 3.50
C PRO A 108 10.63 -8.78 3.57
N TRP A 109 10.90 -8.19 4.73
CA TRP A 109 10.93 -6.73 4.89
C TRP A 109 12.10 -6.06 4.15
N ALA A 110 13.21 -6.79 3.95
CA ALA A 110 14.37 -6.30 3.20
C ALA A 110 14.13 -6.27 1.68
N MET A 111 13.08 -6.93 1.17
CA MET A 111 12.77 -6.92 -0.25
C MET A 111 12.07 -5.62 -0.67
N PRO A 112 12.53 -4.96 -1.75
CA PRO A 112 11.81 -3.80 -2.30
C PRO A 112 10.37 -4.18 -2.68
N GLY A 113 9.39 -3.36 -2.25
CA GLY A 113 7.97 -3.67 -2.44
C GLY A 113 7.57 -3.93 -3.90
N TYR A 114 8.14 -3.19 -4.85
CA TYR A 114 7.86 -3.38 -6.28
C TYR A 114 8.29 -4.77 -6.78
N VAL A 115 9.40 -5.32 -6.25
CA VAL A 115 9.87 -6.67 -6.60
C VAL A 115 8.87 -7.71 -6.11
N SER A 116 8.39 -7.58 -4.88
CA SER A 116 7.36 -8.46 -4.32
C SER A 116 6.09 -8.41 -5.16
N ILE A 117 5.60 -7.21 -5.50
CA ILE A 117 4.41 -7.05 -6.35
C ILE A 117 4.58 -7.75 -7.70
N LEU A 118 5.72 -7.56 -8.36
CA LEU A 118 5.99 -8.21 -9.65
C LEU A 118 6.05 -9.74 -9.53
N LEU A 119 6.72 -10.27 -8.51
CA LEU A 119 6.81 -11.71 -8.28
C LEU A 119 5.43 -12.34 -8.05
N TRP A 120 4.58 -11.71 -7.24
CA TRP A 120 3.23 -12.20 -7.01
C TRP A 120 2.35 -12.06 -8.26
N LYS A 121 2.32 -10.90 -8.90
CA LYS A 121 1.49 -10.64 -10.08
C LYS A 121 1.86 -11.51 -11.27
N THR A 122 3.15 -11.59 -11.61
CA THR A 122 3.62 -12.31 -12.82
C THR A 122 3.98 -13.75 -12.53
N GLY A 123 4.58 -14.05 -11.39
CA GLY A 123 5.00 -15.41 -11.03
C GLY A 123 3.90 -16.28 -10.47
N MET A 124 3.07 -15.75 -9.58
CA MET A 124 2.03 -16.53 -8.89
C MET A 124 0.66 -16.44 -9.58
N PHE A 125 0.16 -15.22 -9.78
CA PHE A 125 -1.23 -14.95 -10.21
C PHE A 125 -1.41 -14.77 -11.72
N ASN A 126 -0.37 -14.98 -12.52
CA ASN A 126 -0.50 -14.90 -13.98
C ASN A 126 -1.47 -15.96 -14.50
N SER A 127 -2.40 -15.54 -15.40
CA SER A 127 -3.44 -16.43 -15.92
C SER A 127 -2.91 -17.49 -16.87
N GLN A 128 -1.77 -17.26 -17.54
CA GLN A 128 -1.22 -18.20 -18.53
C GLN A 128 -0.13 -19.09 -17.94
N PHE A 129 0.85 -18.52 -17.25
CA PHE A 129 2.04 -19.23 -16.77
C PHE A 129 2.30 -19.08 -15.25
N GLY A 130 1.35 -18.51 -14.50
CA GLY A 130 1.48 -18.41 -13.05
C GLY A 130 1.54 -19.76 -12.35
N LEU A 131 2.36 -19.85 -11.29
CA LEU A 131 2.58 -21.10 -10.55
C LEU A 131 1.27 -21.71 -10.03
N LEU A 132 0.33 -20.89 -9.59
CA LEU A 132 -0.98 -21.37 -9.12
C LEU A 132 -1.76 -22.06 -10.23
N ASN A 133 -1.78 -21.50 -11.44
CA ASN A 133 -2.47 -22.12 -12.57
C ASN A 133 -1.74 -23.38 -13.07
N GLN A 134 -0.41 -23.39 -13.05
CA GLN A 134 0.36 -24.59 -13.34
C GLN A 134 0.06 -25.72 -12.34
N TRP A 135 -0.13 -25.37 -11.07
CA TRP A 135 -0.50 -26.34 -10.03
C TRP A 135 -1.94 -26.84 -10.23
N LEU A 136 -2.90 -25.95 -10.53
CA LEU A 136 -4.28 -26.33 -10.82
C LEU A 136 -4.40 -27.21 -12.07
N ALA A 137 -3.59 -26.95 -13.10
CA ALA A 137 -3.57 -27.77 -14.32
C ALA A 137 -3.22 -29.24 -14.06
N LYS A 138 -2.45 -29.56 -13.01
CA LYS A 138 -2.18 -30.96 -12.60
C LYS A 138 -3.43 -31.69 -12.13
N TYR A 139 -4.45 -30.95 -11.71
CA TYR A 139 -5.75 -31.50 -11.29
C TYR A 139 -6.83 -31.34 -12.37
N ASN A 140 -6.45 -31.05 -13.62
CA ASN A 140 -7.37 -30.77 -14.74
C ASN A 140 -8.34 -29.59 -14.50
N ILE A 141 -7.93 -28.64 -13.63
CA ILE A 141 -8.69 -27.42 -13.40
C ILE A 141 -8.18 -26.37 -14.40
N GLY A 142 -9.11 -25.75 -15.14
CA GLY A 142 -8.78 -24.72 -16.14
C GLY A 142 -8.13 -23.49 -15.52
N PRO A 143 -7.47 -22.63 -16.32
CA PRO A 143 -6.78 -21.45 -15.83
C PRO A 143 -7.74 -20.44 -15.20
N VAL A 144 -7.43 -20.02 -13.99
CA VAL A 144 -8.19 -19.01 -13.23
C VAL A 144 -7.58 -17.64 -13.48
N LYS A 145 -8.43 -16.63 -13.71
CA LYS A 145 -8.01 -15.22 -13.81
C LYS A 145 -8.04 -14.59 -12.42
N TRP A 146 -7.01 -14.84 -11.61
CA TRP A 146 -6.90 -14.42 -10.21
C TRP A 146 -7.13 -12.93 -9.96
N LEU A 147 -6.67 -12.08 -10.87
CA LEU A 147 -6.78 -10.62 -10.78
C LEU A 147 -7.78 -10.06 -11.80
N GLY A 148 -8.66 -10.91 -12.36
CA GLY A 148 -9.57 -10.54 -13.43
C GLY A 148 -10.92 -9.96 -12.98
N SER A 149 -11.27 -10.07 -11.71
CA SER A 149 -12.46 -9.46 -11.11
C SER A 149 -12.13 -8.80 -9.78
N ASP A 150 -12.90 -7.78 -9.43
CA ASP A 150 -12.66 -6.97 -8.22
C ASP A 150 -12.64 -7.82 -6.95
N GLY A 151 -13.57 -8.76 -6.81
CA GLY A 151 -13.65 -9.64 -5.65
C GLY A 151 -12.46 -10.61 -5.53
N MET A 152 -12.06 -11.23 -6.65
CA MET A 152 -10.88 -12.11 -6.68
C MET A 152 -9.61 -11.33 -6.44
N ALA A 153 -9.46 -10.17 -7.06
CA ALA A 153 -8.32 -9.28 -6.84
C ALA A 153 -8.22 -8.85 -5.37
N PHE A 154 -9.35 -8.51 -4.75
CA PHE A 154 -9.40 -8.17 -3.32
C PHE A 154 -8.87 -9.33 -2.46
N LEU A 155 -9.37 -10.55 -2.67
CA LEU A 155 -8.92 -11.74 -1.93
C LEU A 155 -7.45 -12.08 -2.16
N CYS A 156 -6.96 -11.95 -3.39
CA CYS A 156 -5.56 -12.23 -3.71
C CYS A 156 -4.58 -11.20 -3.14
N CYS A 157 -5.04 -9.97 -2.89
CA CYS A 157 -4.22 -8.89 -2.34
C CYS A 157 -4.35 -8.74 -0.81
N THR A 158 -5.23 -9.50 -0.18
CA THR A 158 -5.40 -9.57 1.28
C THR A 158 -4.56 -10.68 1.89
#